data_ec5d519c662f19f65f1230ca3a999e87
#
_entry.id   ec5d519c662f19f65f1230ca3a999e87
#
_cell.length_a   1.000
_cell.length_b   1.000
_cell.length_c   1.000
_cell.angle_alpha   90.00
_cell.angle_beta   90.00
_cell.angle_gamma   90.00
#
_symmetry.space_group_name_H-M   'P 1'
#
loop_
_entity.id
_entity.type
_entity.pdbx_description
1 polymer ?
#
loop_
_entity_poly.entity_id
_entity_poly.type
_entity_poly.pdbx_seq_one_letter_code
_entity_poly.pdbx_strand_id
1 'polypeptide(L)' 'MNPSEMRLLSVEELRSKLADARQELMNLRFQVVTGQLTDTSRLKVARRSIAQFETVLHEQELKEGKK' A
#
# COMPACT_ATOMS: atom_id res chain seq x y z
N MET A 1 0.19 8.85 2.56
CA MET A 1 -1.02 8.88 3.41
C MET A 1 -0.69 8.27 4.75
N ASN A 2 -1.12 8.91 5.84
CA ASN A 2 -0.81 8.38 7.17
C ASN A 2 -1.93 7.45 7.65
N PRO A 3 -1.65 6.63 8.69
CA PRO A 3 -2.63 5.65 9.14
C PRO A 3 -3.95 6.26 9.62
N SER A 4 -3.90 7.46 10.19
CA SER A 4 -5.14 8.11 10.65
C SER A 4 -6.08 8.39 9.48
N GLU A 5 -5.53 8.85 8.36
CA GLU A 5 -6.32 9.10 7.17
C GLU A 5 -6.84 7.80 6.58
N MET A 6 -6.01 6.77 6.61
CA MET A 6 -6.43 5.46 6.09
C MET A 6 -7.62 4.90 6.85
N ARG A 7 -7.70 5.16 8.15
CA ARG A 7 -8.80 4.64 8.97
C ARG A 7 -10.13 5.30 8.66
N LEU A 8 -10.10 6.43 7.98
CA LEU A 8 -11.33 7.11 7.55
C LEU A 8 -11.91 6.53 6.27
N LEU A 9 -11.17 5.67 5.59
CA LEU A 9 -11.60 5.08 4.33
C LEU A 9 -12.42 3.82 4.57
N SER A 10 -13.32 3.54 3.63
CA SER A 10 -14.08 2.29 3.67
C SER A 10 -13.17 1.13 3.29
N VAL A 11 -13.64 -0.10 3.58
CA VAL A 11 -12.88 -1.29 3.22
C VAL A 11 -12.64 -1.36 1.72
N GLU A 12 -13.64 -1.02 0.92
CA GLU A 12 -13.51 -1.05 -0.53
C GLU A 12 -12.49 -0.04 -1.02
N GLU A 13 -12.51 1.15 -0.43
CA GLU A 13 -11.53 2.18 -0.79
C GLU A 13 -10.12 1.75 -0.40
N LEU A 14 -9.97 1.13 0.76
CA LEU A 14 -8.68 0.63 1.20
C LEU A 14 -8.15 -0.44 0.26
N ARG A 15 -9.02 -1.34 -0.18
CA ARG A 15 -8.62 -2.38 -1.12
C ARG A 15 -8.16 -1.79 -2.45
N SER A 16 -8.88 -0.79 -2.92
CA SER A 16 -8.53 -0.12 -4.17
C SER A 16 -7.17 0.56 -4.05
N LYS A 17 -6.94 1.27 -2.96
CA LYS A 17 -5.67 1.95 -2.76
C LYS A 17 -4.52 0.97 -2.56
N LEU A 18 -4.80 -0.16 -1.93
CA LEU A 18 -3.80 -1.20 -1.76
C LEU A 18 -3.40 -1.78 -3.12
N ALA A 19 -4.37 -2.02 -3.99
CA ALA A 19 -4.09 -2.53 -5.33
C ALA A 19 -3.23 -1.53 -6.11
N ASP A 20 -3.56 -0.24 -6.01
CA ASP A 20 -2.78 0.80 -6.66
C ASP A 20 -1.36 0.84 -6.13
N ALA A 21 -1.20 0.72 -4.81
CA ALA A 21 0.12 0.75 -4.19
C ALA A 21 0.96 -0.44 -4.62
N ARG A 22 0.35 -1.61 -4.74
CA ARG A 22 1.06 -2.80 -5.21
C ARG A 22 1.50 -2.65 -6.65
N GLN A 23 0.65 -2.06 -7.48
CA GLN A 23 0.98 -1.82 -8.87
C GLN A 23 2.16 -0.87 -8.98
N GLU A 24 2.15 0.19 -8.17
CA GLU A 24 3.26 1.13 -8.18
C GLU A 24 4.56 0.48 -7.73
N LEU A 25 4.50 -0.36 -6.71
CA LEU A 25 5.69 -1.08 -6.25
C LEU A 25 6.26 -1.96 -7.35
N MET A 26 5.38 -2.64 -8.09
CA MET A 26 5.82 -3.48 -9.20
C MET A 26 6.52 -2.65 -10.27
N ASN A 27 5.96 -1.49 -10.59
CA ASN A 27 6.56 -0.59 -11.57
C ASN A 27 7.93 -0.09 -11.10
N LEU A 28 8.05 0.26 -9.83
CA LEU A 28 9.32 0.72 -9.28
C LEU A 28 10.38 -0.37 -9.33
N ARG A 29 9.99 -1.60 -9.01
CA ARG A 29 10.92 -2.72 -9.09
C ARG A 29 11.41 -2.92 -10.52
N PHE A 30 10.50 -2.81 -11.47
CA PHE A 30 10.86 -2.94 -12.87
C PHE A 30 11.86 -1.87 -13.28
N GLN A 31 11.63 -0.64 -12.85
CA GLN A 31 12.54 0.46 -13.16
C GLN A 31 13.93 0.25 -12.57
N VAL A 32 14.01 -0.32 -11.38
CA VAL A 32 15.30 -0.63 -10.77
C VAL A 32 16.02 -1.70 -11.60
N VAL A 33 15.31 -2.73 -11.98
CA VAL A 33 15.90 -3.84 -12.74
C VAL A 33 16.41 -3.36 -14.09
N THR A 34 15.70 -2.45 -14.74
CA THR A 34 16.11 -1.95 -16.05
C THR A 34 17.14 -0.83 -15.97
N GLY A 35 17.49 -0.41 -14.76
CA GLY A 35 18.49 0.65 -14.57
C GLY A 35 17.96 2.05 -14.71
N GLN A 36 16.65 2.22 -14.86
CA GLN A 36 16.04 3.53 -14.99
C GLN A 36 15.96 4.26 -13.65
N LEU A 37 15.88 3.52 -12.56
CA LEU A 37 15.78 4.08 -11.22
C LEU A 37 16.95 3.55 -10.39
N THR A 38 17.82 4.45 -9.94
CA THR A 38 18.96 4.06 -9.12
C THR A 38 18.71 4.25 -7.64
N ASP A 39 17.77 5.12 -7.28
CA ASP A 39 17.43 5.41 -5.89
C ASP A 39 16.37 4.45 -5.41
N THR A 40 16.74 3.59 -4.45
CA THR A 40 15.82 2.58 -3.94
C THR A 40 14.96 3.08 -2.78
N SER A 41 15.12 4.34 -2.38
CA SER A 41 14.34 4.87 -1.27
C SER A 41 12.84 4.82 -1.56
N ARG A 42 12.44 4.99 -2.82
CA ARG A 42 11.05 4.90 -3.21
C ARG A 42 10.47 3.51 -2.98
N LEU A 43 11.30 2.48 -3.17
CA LEU A 43 10.86 1.12 -2.89
C LEU A 43 10.52 0.93 -1.42
N LYS A 44 11.36 1.50 -0.54
CA LYS A 44 11.11 1.40 0.89
C LYS A 44 9.83 2.10 1.28
N VAL A 45 9.59 3.29 0.73
CA VAL A 45 8.38 4.04 1.00
C VAL A 45 7.16 3.27 0.50
N ALA A 46 7.23 2.72 -0.71
CA ALA A 46 6.12 1.97 -1.28
C ALA A 46 5.80 0.74 -0.44
N ARG A 47 6.83 0.01 -0.01
CA ARG A 47 6.61 -1.16 0.84
C ARG A 47 5.97 -0.80 2.16
N ARG A 48 6.40 0.31 2.75
CA ARG A 48 5.82 0.79 4.01
C ARG A 48 4.36 1.16 3.83
N SER A 49 4.03 1.84 2.74
CA SER A 49 2.65 2.21 2.45
C SER A 49 1.77 0.98 2.31
N ILE A 50 2.27 -0.04 1.60
CA ILE A 50 1.52 -1.28 1.43
C ILE A 50 1.28 -1.94 2.78
N ALA A 51 2.30 -2.00 3.62
CA ALA A 51 2.16 -2.60 4.95
C ALA A 51 1.13 -1.85 5.78
N GLN A 52 1.12 -0.53 5.70
CA GLN A 52 0.16 0.28 6.43
C GLN A 52 -1.26 0.04 5.93
N PHE A 53 -1.46 0.00 4.61
CA PHE A 53 -2.78 -0.29 4.04
C PHE A 53 -3.26 -1.66 4.47
N GLU A 54 -2.38 -2.65 4.44
CA GLU A 54 -2.77 -4.01 4.84
C GLU A 54 -3.16 -4.06 6.31
N THR A 55 -2.41 -3.37 7.15
CA THR A 55 -2.71 -3.34 8.58
C THR A 55 -4.07 -2.69 8.84
N VAL A 56 -4.30 -1.51 8.25
CA VAL A 56 -5.55 -0.80 8.46
C VAL A 56 -6.72 -1.58 7.87
N LEU A 57 -6.53 -2.17 6.70
CA LEU A 57 -7.58 -2.98 6.08
C LEU A 57 -7.97 -4.15 6.97
N HIS A 58 -6.97 -4.81 7.53
CA HIS A 58 -7.21 -5.93 8.43
C HIS A 58 -8.00 -5.48 9.66
N GLU A 59 -7.62 -4.34 10.24
CA GLU A 59 -8.34 -3.78 11.39
C GLU A 59 -9.80 -3.51 11.04
N GLN A 60 -10.05 -2.94 9.88
CA GLN A 60 -11.41 -2.61 9.46
C GLN A 60 -12.23 -3.86 9.22
N GLU A 61 -11.62 -4.89 8.64
CA GLU A 61 -12.32 -6.14 8.41
C GLU A 61 -12.70 -6.81 9.72
N LEU A 62 -11.82 -6.74 10.71
CA LEU A 62 -12.14 -7.28 12.04
C LEU A 62 -13.29 -6.53 12.69
N LYS A 63 -13.31 -5.20 12.55
CA LYS A 63 -14.39 -4.40 13.11
C LYS A 63 -15.73 -4.73 12.47
N GLU A 64 -15.71 -5.09 11.19
CA GLU A 64 -16.93 -5.45 10.48
C GLU A 64 -17.34 -6.89 10.73
N GLY A 65 -16.55 -7.63 11.50
CA GLY A 65 -16.87 -9.01 11.79
C GLY A 65 -16.57 -9.98 10.67
N LYS A 66 -15.80 -9.56 9.70
CA LYS A 66 -15.43 -10.42 8.57
C LYS A 66 -14.19 -11.22 8.91
N LYS A 67 -14.18 -12.41 8.41
CA LYS A 67 -13.07 -13.32 8.66
C LYS A 67 -12.40 -13.75 7.39
#